data_8ba1fdd38f26f044fcd9faa13e076382
#
_entry.id   8ba1fdd38f26f044fcd9faa13e076382
#
_cell.length_a   1.000
_cell.length_b   1.000
_cell.length_c   1.000
_cell.angle_alpha   90.00
_cell.angle_beta   90.00
_cell.angle_gamma   90.00
#
_symmetry.space_group_name_H-M   'P 1'
#
loop_
_entity.id
_entity.type
_entity.pdbx_description
1 polymer ?
#
loop_
_entity_poly.entity_id
_entity_poly.type
_entity_poly.pdbx_seq_one_letter_code
_entity_poly.pdbx_strand_id
1 'polypeptide(L)'
;MNKRKVPKIRFKGFYDDWEQRKFSDLVLIERGGSPRPIDAFITDNPNGLNWVKIGDAPEQGRYITKTAEKIRPEGLSKTREVHPGDLILSNSMSFGKPYIMGVDGCIHDGWLLIRDTQKRFDLKFLCHMLGTDQMLNQYRAFAAGSTVNAFIARST
;
A
#
# COMPACT_ATOMS: atom_id res chain seq x y z
N MET A 1 -9.89 30.22 4.65
CA MET A 1 -10.53 29.59 5.83
C MET A 1 -10.96 28.19 5.47
N ASN A 2 -10.46 27.20 6.19
CA ASN A 2 -10.98 25.85 6.06
C ASN A 2 -12.34 25.77 6.73
N LYS A 3 -13.39 25.55 5.95
CA LYS A 3 -14.71 25.26 6.51
C LYS A 3 -14.64 23.96 7.29
N ARG A 4 -14.96 24.00 8.57
CA ARG A 4 -15.11 22.80 9.40
C ARG A 4 -16.14 21.89 8.74
N LYS A 5 -15.75 20.66 8.43
CA LYS A 5 -16.67 19.66 7.89
C LYS A 5 -17.22 18.84 9.05
N VAL A 6 -18.39 19.23 9.54
CA VAL A 6 -19.09 18.51 10.61
C VAL A 6 -19.96 17.43 9.99
N PRO A 7 -19.76 16.15 10.29
CA PRO A 7 -20.63 15.10 9.80
C PRO A 7 -22.03 15.22 10.42
N LYS A 8 -23.05 15.00 9.59
CA LYS A 8 -24.44 15.02 10.05
C LYS A 8 -24.81 13.83 10.95
N ILE A 9 -24.14 12.70 10.75
CA ILE A 9 -24.32 11.47 11.50
C ILE A 9 -23.00 11.15 12.21
N ARG A 10 -23.08 10.88 13.52
CA ARG A 10 -21.92 10.55 14.35
C ARG A 10 -22.16 9.27 15.12
N PHE A 11 -21.10 8.46 15.24
CA PHE A 11 -21.12 7.35 16.17
C PHE A 11 -20.94 7.86 17.61
N LYS A 12 -21.55 7.18 18.55
CA LYS A 12 -21.42 7.51 19.98
C LYS A 12 -19.95 7.49 20.40
N GLY A 13 -19.49 8.59 20.97
CA GLY A 13 -18.09 8.76 21.39
C GLY A 13 -17.19 9.50 20.39
N PHE A 14 -17.71 9.83 19.20
CA PHE A 14 -16.96 10.56 18.18
C PHE A 14 -17.59 11.95 17.98
N TYR A 15 -16.99 12.95 18.60
CA TYR A 15 -17.54 14.32 18.64
C TYR A 15 -16.68 15.34 17.90
N ASP A 16 -15.47 14.95 17.49
CA ASP A 16 -14.55 15.86 16.83
C ASP A 16 -14.93 16.14 15.36
N ASP A 17 -14.53 17.31 14.89
CA ASP A 17 -14.70 17.68 13.49
C ASP A 17 -13.78 16.84 12.59
N TRP A 18 -14.23 16.60 11.37
CA TRP A 18 -13.40 15.93 10.38
C TRP A 18 -12.30 16.87 9.90
N GLU A 19 -11.06 16.41 10.01
CA GLU A 19 -9.89 17.10 9.51
C GLU A 19 -9.47 16.53 8.16
N GLN A 20 -9.24 17.40 7.20
CA GLN A 20 -8.73 17.02 5.90
C GLN A 20 -7.22 17.24 5.86
N ARG A 21 -6.45 16.17 5.67
CA ARG A 21 -4.99 16.20 5.53
C ARG A 21 -4.55 15.47 4.27
N LYS A 22 -3.37 15.82 3.77
CA LYS A 22 -2.73 15.05 2.71
C LYS A 22 -2.37 13.66 3.25
N PHE A 23 -2.76 12.66 2.51
CA PHE A 23 -2.47 11.27 2.90
C PHE A 23 -0.97 11.01 3.03
N SER A 24 -0.17 11.60 2.14
CA SER A 24 1.30 11.51 2.19
C SER A 24 1.93 12.08 3.47
N ASP A 25 1.23 12.96 4.19
CA ASP A 25 1.70 13.51 5.47
C ASP A 25 1.38 12.56 6.64
N LEU A 26 0.49 11.60 6.43
CA LEU A 26 -0.01 10.69 7.46
C LEU A 26 0.64 9.31 7.42
N VAL A 27 1.12 8.90 6.26
CA VAL A 27 1.69 7.58 6.03
C VAL A 27 2.97 7.67 5.20
N LEU A 28 3.81 6.65 5.30
CA LEU A 28 4.94 6.46 4.40
C LEU A 28 4.45 5.84 3.10
N ILE A 29 4.79 6.44 1.96
CA ILE A 29 4.48 5.91 0.63
C ILE A 29 5.78 5.75 -0.15
N GLU A 30 6.08 4.54 -0.57
CA GLU A 30 7.28 4.23 -1.33
C GLU A 30 6.99 3.25 -2.46
N ARG A 31 7.67 3.43 -3.57
CA ARG A 31 7.58 2.50 -4.69
C ARG A 31 8.42 1.26 -4.43
N GLY A 32 7.92 0.10 -4.86
CA GLY A 32 8.70 -1.12 -4.92
C GLY A 32 9.85 -1.04 -5.92
N GLY A 33 10.68 -2.04 -5.93
CA GLY A 33 11.84 -2.12 -6.83
C GLY A 33 12.15 -3.56 -7.19
N SER A 34 12.75 -3.76 -8.35
CA SER A 34 13.12 -5.08 -8.83
C SER A 34 14.62 -5.15 -9.09
N PRO A 35 15.36 -6.10 -8.48
CA PRO A 35 16.73 -6.35 -8.85
C PRO A 35 16.80 -6.84 -10.31
N ARG A 36 17.81 -6.43 -11.04
CA ARG A 36 17.95 -6.75 -12.44
C ARG A 36 19.31 -7.40 -12.75
N PRO A 37 19.32 -8.43 -13.61
CA PRO A 37 18.17 -9.13 -14.15
C PRO A 37 17.49 -9.98 -13.07
N ILE A 38 16.16 -9.98 -13.03
CA ILE A 38 15.42 -10.66 -11.94
C ILE A 38 15.70 -12.16 -11.89
N ASP A 39 15.87 -12.81 -13.04
CA ASP A 39 16.14 -14.25 -13.10
C ASP A 39 17.43 -14.65 -12.37
N ALA A 40 18.41 -13.76 -12.28
CA ALA A 40 19.63 -14.00 -11.53
C ALA A 40 19.42 -13.99 -10.01
N PHE A 41 18.31 -13.44 -9.55
CA PHE A 41 17.97 -13.32 -8.11
C PHE A 41 16.91 -14.32 -7.66
N ILE A 42 16.10 -14.87 -8.55
CA ILE A 42 15.13 -15.91 -8.20
C ILE A 42 15.85 -17.13 -7.64
N THR A 43 15.35 -17.68 -6.55
CA THR A 43 15.95 -18.81 -5.87
C THR A 43 14.92 -19.76 -5.27
N ASP A 44 15.25 -21.05 -5.26
CA ASP A 44 14.48 -22.08 -4.57
C ASP A 44 14.93 -22.30 -3.13
N ASN A 45 15.95 -21.54 -2.69
CA ASN A 45 16.48 -21.67 -1.33
C ASN A 45 15.40 -21.30 -0.30
N PRO A 46 15.12 -22.17 0.70
CA PRO A 46 14.14 -21.86 1.75
C PRO A 46 14.45 -20.60 2.55
N ASN A 47 15.71 -20.20 2.62
CA ASN A 47 16.17 -18.97 3.29
C ASN A 47 16.08 -17.73 2.40
N GLY A 48 15.58 -17.86 1.17
CA GLY A 48 15.31 -16.74 0.28
C GLY A 48 14.21 -15.82 0.84
N LEU A 49 14.19 -14.59 0.35
CA LEU A 49 13.18 -13.59 0.69
C LEU A 49 11.94 -13.78 -0.18
N ASN A 50 10.76 -13.72 0.40
CA ASN A 50 9.51 -13.79 -0.36
C ASN A 50 9.46 -12.68 -1.42
N TRP A 51 9.21 -13.08 -2.66
CA TRP A 51 9.07 -12.16 -3.79
C TRP A 51 7.61 -12.01 -4.15
N VAL A 52 7.01 -10.87 -3.80
CA VAL A 52 5.57 -10.61 -3.96
C VAL A 52 5.28 -10.16 -5.38
N LYS A 53 4.51 -10.97 -6.08
CA LYS A 53 4.02 -10.68 -7.44
C LYS A 53 2.51 -10.44 -7.44
N ILE A 54 1.99 -9.82 -8.48
CA ILE A 54 0.55 -9.58 -8.62
C ILE A 54 -0.24 -10.88 -8.52
N GLY A 55 0.29 -11.98 -9.07
CA GLY A 55 -0.33 -13.30 -8.99
C GLY A 55 -0.41 -13.93 -7.60
N ASP A 56 0.33 -13.41 -6.63
CA ASP A 56 0.27 -13.86 -5.24
C ASP A 56 -0.91 -13.26 -4.46
N ALA A 57 -1.51 -12.22 -5.01
CA ALA A 57 -2.67 -11.59 -4.42
C ALA A 57 -3.91 -12.50 -4.50
N PRO A 58 -4.68 -12.65 -3.41
CA PRO A 58 -5.85 -13.50 -3.42
C PRO A 58 -6.97 -12.90 -4.31
N GLU A 59 -7.73 -13.74 -4.97
CA GLU A 59 -8.91 -13.33 -5.72
C GLU A 59 -9.98 -12.73 -4.80
N GLN A 60 -10.13 -13.34 -3.64
CA GLN A 60 -11.02 -12.89 -2.58
C GLN A 60 -10.25 -12.69 -1.28
N GLY A 61 -10.57 -11.61 -0.59
CA GLY A 61 -9.85 -11.24 0.62
C GLY A 61 -8.80 -10.17 0.36
N ARG A 62 -8.06 -9.83 1.40
CA ARG A 62 -7.16 -8.68 1.40
C ARG A 62 -5.76 -8.97 1.93
N TYR A 63 -5.49 -10.19 2.35
CA TYR A 63 -4.21 -10.58 2.95
C TYR A 63 -3.36 -11.39 1.99
N ILE A 64 -2.10 -10.99 1.84
CA ILE A 64 -1.09 -11.78 1.14
C ILE A 64 -0.32 -12.59 2.20
N THR A 65 -0.46 -13.90 2.18
CA THR A 65 0.06 -14.81 3.21
C THR A 65 1.15 -15.74 2.70
N LYS A 66 1.35 -15.82 1.39
CA LYS A 66 2.36 -16.65 0.75
C LYS A 66 2.75 -16.09 -0.60
N THR A 67 3.94 -16.44 -1.06
CA THR A 67 4.44 -16.11 -2.39
C THR A 67 4.88 -17.37 -3.12
N ALA A 68 4.73 -17.37 -4.45
CA ALA A 68 5.18 -18.49 -5.28
C ALA A 68 6.70 -18.52 -5.44
N GLU A 69 7.35 -17.36 -5.38
CA GLU A 69 8.77 -17.22 -5.64
C GLU A 69 9.51 -16.55 -4.49
N LYS A 70 10.81 -16.77 -4.44
CA LYS A 70 11.74 -16.12 -3.51
C LYS A 70 12.91 -15.53 -4.29
N ILE A 71 13.52 -14.51 -3.71
CA ILE A 71 14.75 -13.92 -4.22
C ILE A 71 15.90 -14.10 -3.25
N ARG A 72 17.12 -14.07 -3.77
CA ARG A 72 18.34 -14.10 -2.96
C ARG A 72 18.43 -12.85 -2.10
N PRO A 73 18.90 -12.96 -0.84
CA PRO A 73 19.10 -11.80 0.05
C PRO A 73 19.93 -10.67 -0.53
N GLU A 74 20.84 -10.98 -1.45
CA GLU A 74 21.68 -9.98 -2.14
C GLU A 74 20.87 -8.98 -2.96
N GLY A 75 19.63 -9.33 -3.34
CA GLY A 75 18.71 -8.45 -4.06
C GLY A 75 18.00 -7.43 -3.18
N LEU A 76 18.09 -7.55 -1.85
CA LEU A 76 17.33 -6.71 -0.92
C LEU A 76 17.56 -5.22 -1.11
N SER A 77 18.81 -4.81 -1.39
CA SER A 77 19.16 -3.39 -1.59
C SER A 77 18.50 -2.76 -2.83
N LYS A 78 18.00 -3.59 -3.76
CA LYS A 78 17.41 -3.16 -5.03
C LYS A 78 15.88 -3.32 -5.08
N THR A 79 15.30 -3.73 -3.98
CA THR A 79 13.85 -3.90 -3.82
C THR A 79 13.34 -3.11 -2.63
N ARG A 80 12.08 -3.27 -2.31
CA ARG A 80 11.47 -2.68 -1.13
C ARG A 80 10.98 -3.78 -0.20
N GLU A 81 11.50 -3.80 1.01
CA GLU A 81 11.08 -4.75 2.04
C GLU A 81 9.74 -4.34 2.67
N VAL A 82 8.86 -5.32 2.86
CA VAL A 82 7.56 -5.15 3.49
C VAL A 82 7.38 -6.17 4.61
N HIS A 83 6.58 -5.80 5.59
CA HIS A 83 6.35 -6.59 6.80
C HIS A 83 4.85 -6.79 7.06
N PRO A 84 4.47 -7.78 7.88
CA PRO A 84 3.08 -7.95 8.28
C PRO A 84 2.46 -6.64 8.81
N GLY A 85 1.28 -6.31 8.31
CA GLY A 85 0.59 -5.06 8.62
C GLY A 85 0.87 -3.92 7.65
N ASP A 86 1.87 -4.02 6.81
CA ASP A 86 2.07 -3.06 5.71
C ASP A 86 0.98 -3.25 4.66
N LEU A 87 0.59 -2.15 4.02
CA LEU A 87 -0.31 -2.17 2.87
C LEU A 87 0.50 -2.07 1.59
N ILE A 88 0.08 -2.81 0.59
CA ILE A 88 0.62 -2.66 -0.76
C ILE A 88 -0.50 -2.41 -1.75
N LEU A 89 -0.21 -1.57 -2.72
CA LEU A 89 -1.16 -1.14 -3.72
C LEU A 89 -0.60 -1.41 -5.10
N SER A 90 -1.36 -2.12 -5.91
CA SER A 90 -0.95 -2.37 -7.29
C SER A 90 -0.98 -1.06 -8.10
N ASN A 91 0.13 -0.76 -8.77
CA ASN A 91 0.25 0.38 -9.68
C ASN A 91 0.43 -0.05 -11.14
N SER A 92 0.26 -1.32 -11.44
CA SER A 92 0.44 -1.89 -12.78
C SER A 92 -0.86 -2.47 -13.33
N MET A 93 -0.97 -3.80 -13.44
CA MET A 93 -2.06 -4.48 -14.14
C MET A 93 -3.46 -4.32 -13.51
N SER A 94 -3.53 -4.23 -12.17
CA SER A 94 -4.76 -4.06 -11.39
C SER A 94 -4.66 -2.79 -10.55
N PHE A 95 -4.51 -1.68 -11.23
CA PHE A 95 -4.24 -0.39 -10.62
C PHE A 95 -5.25 -0.03 -9.51
N GLY A 96 -4.72 0.32 -8.34
CA GLY A 96 -5.53 0.76 -7.21
C GLY A 96 -6.10 -0.37 -6.34
N LYS A 97 -5.72 -1.62 -6.55
CA LYS A 97 -6.17 -2.71 -5.68
C LYS A 97 -5.24 -2.85 -4.47
N PRO A 98 -5.75 -2.64 -3.25
CA PRO A 98 -4.96 -2.72 -2.03
C PRO A 98 -4.97 -4.10 -1.40
N TYR A 99 -3.85 -4.46 -0.76
CA TYR A 99 -3.71 -5.68 0.03
C TYR A 99 -2.94 -5.40 1.31
N ILE A 100 -3.12 -6.25 2.31
CA ILE A 100 -2.39 -6.23 3.58
C ILE A 100 -1.38 -7.36 3.57
N MET A 101 -0.13 -7.05 3.87
CA MET A 101 0.89 -8.08 4.05
C MET A 101 0.64 -8.89 5.31
N GLY A 102 0.60 -10.19 5.17
CA GLY A 102 0.51 -11.15 6.28
C GLY A 102 1.85 -11.84 6.59
N VAL A 103 2.86 -11.62 5.75
CA VAL A 103 4.21 -12.18 5.87
C VAL A 103 5.24 -11.12 5.49
N ASP A 104 6.50 -11.33 5.89
CA ASP A 104 7.61 -10.54 5.37
C ASP A 104 7.84 -10.84 3.90
N GLY A 105 8.27 -9.85 3.15
CA GLY A 105 8.59 -10.03 1.74
C GLY A 105 9.21 -8.80 1.11
N CYS A 106 9.42 -8.89 -0.18
CA CYS A 106 9.92 -7.82 -1.02
C CYS A 106 8.97 -7.59 -2.18
N ILE A 107 8.74 -6.35 -2.53
CA ILE A 107 7.81 -5.96 -3.58
C ILE A 107 8.53 -5.40 -4.80
N HIS A 108 8.09 -5.83 -5.99
CA HIS A 108 8.62 -5.32 -7.25
C HIS A 108 8.09 -3.91 -7.56
N ASP A 109 8.58 -3.31 -8.62
CA ASP A 109 8.26 -1.95 -9.07
C ASP A 109 6.80 -1.74 -9.53
N GLY A 110 6.02 -2.81 -9.65
CA GLY A 110 4.57 -2.75 -9.89
C GLY A 110 3.73 -2.52 -8.62
N TRP A 111 4.36 -2.37 -7.47
CA TRP A 111 3.69 -2.12 -6.19
C TRP A 111 4.10 -0.78 -5.58
N LEU A 112 3.17 -0.20 -4.82
CA LEU A 112 3.44 0.86 -3.85
C LEU A 112 3.32 0.28 -2.44
N LEU A 113 4.29 0.61 -1.58
CA LEU A 113 4.21 0.38 -0.14
C LEU A 113 3.48 1.56 0.51
N ILE A 114 2.52 1.26 1.36
CA ILE A 114 1.84 2.23 2.20
C ILE A 114 1.94 1.74 3.63
N ARG A 115 2.70 2.46 4.45
CA ARG A 115 2.95 2.12 5.84
C ARG A 115 2.41 3.20 6.76
N ASP A 116 1.51 2.81 7.65
CA ASP A 116 0.98 3.69 8.69
C ASP A 116 1.96 3.72 9.87
N THR A 117 3.04 4.48 9.72
CA THR A 117 4.12 4.56 10.71
C THR A 117 3.68 5.15 12.05
N GLN A 118 2.65 5.98 12.04
CA GLN A 118 2.12 6.64 13.23
C GLN A 118 0.93 5.89 13.85
N LYS A 119 0.53 4.78 13.26
CA LYS A 119 -0.61 3.95 13.69
C LYS A 119 -1.89 4.76 13.91
N ARG A 120 -2.21 5.63 12.95
CA ARG A 120 -3.36 6.52 13.00
C ARG A 120 -4.65 5.89 12.48
N PHE A 121 -4.54 4.80 11.72
CA PHE A 121 -5.66 4.19 11.04
C PHE A 121 -5.91 2.77 11.56
N ASP A 122 -7.17 2.38 11.56
CA ASP A 122 -7.50 0.96 11.54
C ASP A 122 -7.06 0.37 10.19
N LEU A 123 -6.33 -0.74 10.22
CA LEU A 123 -5.69 -1.32 9.05
C LEU A 123 -6.70 -1.79 8.00
N LYS A 124 -7.80 -2.39 8.42
CA LYS A 124 -8.86 -2.85 7.52
C LYS A 124 -9.60 -1.69 6.90
N PHE A 125 -9.88 -0.66 7.70
CA PHE A 125 -10.51 0.57 7.21
C PHE A 125 -9.60 1.27 6.19
N LEU A 126 -8.32 1.40 6.48
CA LEU A 126 -7.35 2.00 5.56
C LEU A 126 -7.29 1.23 4.24
N CYS A 127 -7.23 -0.11 4.30
CA CYS A 127 -7.25 -0.96 3.12
C CYS A 127 -8.53 -0.76 2.29
N HIS A 128 -9.69 -0.68 2.94
CA HIS A 128 -10.96 -0.43 2.27
C HIS A 128 -11.00 0.96 1.61
N MET A 129 -10.56 1.98 2.33
CA MET A 129 -10.50 3.36 1.82
C MET A 129 -9.62 3.48 0.57
N LEU A 130 -8.47 2.81 0.56
CA LEU A 130 -7.53 2.82 -0.56
C LEU A 130 -8.11 2.18 -1.82
N GLY A 131 -9.08 1.28 -1.70
CA GLY A 131 -9.78 0.63 -2.82
C GLY A 131 -10.98 1.41 -3.35
N THR A 132 -11.30 2.58 -2.81
CA THR A 132 -12.45 3.38 -3.27
C THR A 132 -12.18 4.06 -4.61
N ASP A 133 -13.24 4.34 -5.37
CA ASP A 133 -13.16 5.06 -6.64
C ASP A 133 -12.52 6.44 -6.49
N GLN A 134 -12.80 7.12 -5.39
CA GLN A 134 -12.22 8.42 -5.10
C GLN A 134 -10.69 8.35 -5.02
N MET A 135 -10.17 7.34 -4.35
CA MET A 135 -8.73 7.11 -4.24
C MET A 135 -8.14 6.62 -5.57
N LEU A 136 -8.85 5.75 -6.28
CA LEU A 136 -8.43 5.25 -7.58
C LEU A 136 -8.21 6.37 -8.60
N ASN A 137 -9.08 7.37 -8.62
CA ASN A 137 -8.94 8.55 -9.49
C ASN A 137 -7.68 9.36 -9.14
N GLN A 138 -7.32 9.46 -7.87
CA GLN A 138 -6.08 10.13 -7.45
C GLN A 138 -4.83 9.33 -7.87
N TYR A 139 -4.87 8.00 -7.78
CA TYR A 139 -3.77 7.15 -8.25
C TYR A 139 -3.54 7.30 -9.74
N ARG A 140 -4.59 7.35 -10.54
CA ARG A 140 -4.51 7.55 -11.99
C ARG A 140 -3.87 8.88 -12.34
N ALA A 141 -4.25 9.94 -11.64
CA ALA A 141 -3.65 11.25 -11.80
C ALA A 141 -2.15 11.24 -11.46
N PHE A 142 -1.77 10.56 -10.41
CA PHE A 142 -0.37 10.38 -10.02
C PHE A 142 0.43 9.58 -11.07
N ALA A 143 -0.12 8.50 -11.57
CA ALA A 143 0.51 7.67 -12.58
C ALA A 143 0.70 8.39 -13.92
N ALA A 144 -0.17 9.35 -14.24
CA ALA A 144 -0.06 10.19 -15.43
C ALA A 144 1.03 11.29 -15.31
N GLY A 145 1.82 11.30 -14.24
CA GLY A 145 2.91 12.23 -14.03
C GLY A 145 2.50 13.60 -13.50
N SER A 146 1.26 13.74 -13.08
CA SER A 146 0.86 14.96 -12.36
C SER A 146 1.51 14.95 -10.97
N THR A 147 2.16 16.07 -10.62
CA THR A 147 2.74 16.29 -9.28
C THR A 147 1.67 16.52 -8.22
N VAL A 148 0.53 15.91 -8.35
CA VAL A 148 -0.54 16.05 -7.37
C VAL A 148 -0.03 15.46 -6.06
N ASN A 149 0.01 16.28 -5.05
CA ASN A 149 0.10 15.92 -3.66
C ASN A 149 -1.09 15.00 -3.34
N ALA A 150 -0.95 13.73 -3.57
CA ALA A 150 -1.93 12.96 -4.25
C ALA A 150 -3.08 12.46 -3.39
N PHE A 151 -2.98 12.41 -2.07
CA PHE A 151 -3.99 11.69 -1.33
C PHE A 151 -4.52 12.57 -0.20
N ILE A 152 -5.81 12.85 -0.25
CA ILE A 152 -6.50 13.56 0.82
C ILE A 152 -7.19 12.51 1.68
N ALA A 153 -6.65 12.25 2.84
CA ALA A 153 -7.32 11.45 3.85
C ALA A 153 -8.24 12.33 4.69
N ARG A 154 -9.40 11.82 5.00
CA ARG A 154 -10.25 12.39 6.04
C ARG A 154 -10.00 11.60 7.30
N SER A 155 -9.45 12.24 8.31
CA SER A 155 -9.37 11.66 9.65
C SER A 155 -10.63 12.03 10.44
N THR A 156 -11.12 11.07 11.17
CA THR A 156 -12.14 11.31 12.20
C THR A 156 -11.47 11.68 13.51
#